data_6789f22c36cd154b510c3f106941d4f2
#
_entry.id   6789f22c36cd154b510c3f106941d4f2
#
_cell.length_a   1.000
_cell.length_b   1.000
_cell.length_c   1.000
_cell.angle_alpha   90.00
_cell.angle_beta   90.00
_cell.angle_gamma   90.00
#
_symmetry.space_group_name_H-M   'P 1'
#
loop_
_entity.id
_entity.type
_entity.pdbx_description
1 polymer ?
#
loop_
_entity_poly.entity_id
_entity_poly.type
_entity_poly.pdbx_seq_one_letter_code
_entity_poly.pdbx_strand_id
1 'polypeptide(L)'
;MSKWGVVPYRGIDSENLEFLIVTTKNGNWGLPKGNLMKKLGAKETALQEAYEEAGIIGSVMDQKISAKIKGKQMAFYPMEVKNELAVWPESKWRQRKWIRSNEAKDYLNHGSLRSILEETSAKLLQSFP
;
A
#
# COMPACT_ATOMS: atom_id res chain seq x y z
N MET A 1 3.98 -11.43 15.08
CA MET A 1 2.91 -11.64 14.11
C MET A 1 3.10 -10.73 12.91
N SER A 2 2.85 -11.27 11.74
CA SER A 2 3.04 -10.55 10.50
C SER A 2 1.81 -9.76 10.11
N LYS A 3 2.03 -8.60 9.50
CA LYS A 3 0.98 -7.83 8.83
C LYS A 3 1.15 -8.00 7.32
N TRP A 4 0.04 -8.05 6.62
CA TRP A 4 0.00 -8.22 5.17
C TRP A 4 -0.79 -7.07 4.56
N GLY A 5 -0.22 -6.43 3.56
CA GLY A 5 -0.84 -5.26 2.96
C GLY A 5 -0.44 -5.06 1.51
N VAL A 6 -0.71 -3.86 1.01
CA VAL A 6 -0.44 -3.52 -0.39
C VAL A 6 0.33 -2.20 -0.49
N VAL A 7 1.06 -2.06 -1.60
CA VAL A 7 1.58 -0.78 -2.06
C VAL A 7 0.73 -0.40 -3.28
N PRO A 8 -0.35 0.37 -3.08
CA PRO A 8 -1.24 0.67 -4.19
C PRO A 8 -0.62 1.71 -5.12
N TYR A 9 -0.69 1.46 -6.43
CA TYR A 9 -0.12 2.40 -7.40
C TYR A 9 -1.04 2.59 -8.60
N ARG A 10 -0.81 3.69 -9.30
CA ARG A 10 -1.42 4.03 -10.59
C ARG A 10 -0.42 4.85 -11.39
N GLY A 11 -0.68 5.05 -12.69
CA GLY A 11 0.17 5.88 -13.53
C GLY A 11 1.54 5.27 -13.73
N ILE A 12 1.58 4.14 -14.38
CA ILE A 12 2.75 3.25 -14.41
C ILE A 12 3.94 3.79 -15.21
N ASP A 13 3.81 4.89 -15.95
CA ASP A 13 4.98 5.53 -16.54
C ASP A 13 5.70 6.35 -15.47
N SER A 14 7.00 6.59 -15.68
CA SER A 14 7.87 7.17 -14.66
C SER A 14 7.46 8.57 -14.21
N GLU A 15 6.74 9.32 -15.07
CA GLU A 15 6.36 10.70 -14.76
C GLU A 15 5.07 10.77 -13.95
N ASN A 16 4.19 9.77 -14.11
CA ASN A 16 2.86 9.78 -13.51
C ASN A 16 2.65 8.73 -12.44
N LEU A 17 3.69 8.00 -12.04
CA LEU A 17 3.58 6.97 -11.03
C LEU A 17 3.24 7.59 -9.67
N GLU A 18 2.10 7.18 -9.12
CA GLU A 18 1.64 7.63 -7.83
C GLU A 18 1.30 6.44 -6.94
N PHE A 19 1.45 6.64 -5.63
CA PHE A 19 1.13 5.64 -4.62
C PHE A 19 0.03 6.17 -3.71
N LEU A 20 -0.87 5.28 -3.30
CA LEU A 20 -1.94 5.65 -2.38
C LEU A 20 -1.52 5.35 -0.95
N ILE A 21 -1.64 6.37 -0.10
CA ILE A 21 -1.42 6.22 1.34
C ILE A 21 -2.73 6.50 2.07
N VAL A 22 -2.85 5.94 3.27
CA VAL A 22 -4.03 6.09 4.12
C VAL A 22 -3.63 6.50 5.52
N THR A 23 -4.53 7.17 6.24
CA THR A 23 -4.29 7.49 7.64
C THR A 23 -4.48 6.25 8.50
N THR A 24 -3.67 6.16 9.55
CA THR A 24 -3.77 5.12 10.59
C THR A 24 -4.57 5.65 11.77
N LYS A 25 -4.84 4.80 12.75
CA LYS A 25 -5.58 5.19 13.96
C LYS A 25 -4.91 6.32 14.72
N ASN A 26 -3.60 6.45 14.61
CA ASN A 26 -2.85 7.52 15.28
C ASN A 26 -2.79 8.81 14.47
N GLY A 27 -3.47 8.87 13.33
CA GLY A 27 -3.44 10.03 12.46
C GLY A 27 -2.22 10.13 11.55
N ASN A 28 -1.31 9.18 11.63
CA ASN A 28 -0.15 9.12 10.74
C ASN A 28 -0.54 8.49 9.40
N TRP A 29 0.24 8.81 8.37
CA TRP A 29 0.05 8.20 7.06
C TRP A 29 0.80 6.86 6.98
N GLY A 30 0.19 5.89 6.31
CA GLY A 30 0.77 4.57 6.13
C GLY A 30 0.19 3.87 4.91
N LEU A 31 0.45 2.56 4.83
CA LEU A 31 -0.07 1.71 3.76
C LEU A 31 -1.17 0.80 4.30
N PRO A 32 -2.17 0.43 3.47
CA PRO A 32 -3.22 -0.50 3.90
C PRO A 32 -2.63 -1.85 4.29
N LYS A 33 -3.00 -2.35 5.47
CA LYS A 33 -2.47 -3.63 5.96
C LYS A 33 -3.29 -4.15 7.13
N GLY A 34 -3.19 -5.43 7.38
CA GLY A 34 -3.83 -6.04 8.54
C GLY A 34 -3.29 -7.43 8.83
N ASN A 35 -3.82 -8.03 9.86
CA ASN A 35 -3.44 -9.37 10.30
C ASN A 35 -3.89 -10.42 9.28
N LEU A 36 -3.11 -11.48 9.16
CA LEU A 36 -3.44 -12.58 8.24
C LEU A 36 -4.83 -13.14 8.54
N MET A 37 -5.66 -13.18 7.53
CA MET A 37 -6.93 -13.89 7.56
C MET A 37 -6.67 -15.29 7.00
N LYS A 38 -6.56 -16.27 7.88
CA LYS A 38 -6.08 -17.62 7.51
C LYS A 38 -6.87 -18.24 6.38
N LYS A 39 -8.17 -18.01 6.35
CA LYS A 39 -9.04 -18.58 5.30
C LYS A 39 -8.76 -17.97 3.93
N LEU A 40 -8.26 -16.76 3.88
CA LEU A 40 -8.01 -16.04 2.63
C LEU A 40 -6.58 -16.22 2.11
N GLY A 41 -5.61 -16.40 3.00
CA GLY A 41 -4.20 -16.39 2.66
C GLY A 41 -3.66 -14.97 2.53
N ALA A 42 -2.36 -14.86 2.28
CA ALA A 42 -1.64 -13.58 2.35
C ALA A 42 -2.13 -12.55 1.31
N LYS A 43 -2.20 -12.94 0.03
CA LYS A 43 -2.60 -12.00 -1.03
C LYS A 43 -4.04 -11.54 -0.87
N GLU A 44 -4.95 -12.46 -0.60
CA GLU A 44 -6.37 -12.11 -0.44
C GLU A 44 -6.58 -11.28 0.83
N THR A 45 -5.81 -11.54 1.90
CA THR A 45 -5.82 -10.69 3.09
C THR A 45 -5.42 -9.27 2.72
N ALA A 46 -4.33 -9.11 1.98
CA ALA A 46 -3.84 -7.80 1.57
C ALA A 46 -4.89 -7.05 0.73
N LEU A 47 -5.53 -7.75 -0.21
CA LEU A 47 -6.59 -7.17 -1.04
C LEU A 47 -7.82 -6.77 -0.21
N GLN A 48 -8.19 -7.58 0.76
CA GLN A 48 -9.32 -7.29 1.64
C GLN A 48 -9.04 -6.05 2.49
N GLU A 49 -7.82 -5.94 3.03
CA GLU A 49 -7.43 -4.77 3.81
C GLU A 49 -7.40 -3.50 2.95
N ALA A 50 -6.94 -3.62 1.70
CA ALA A 50 -6.96 -2.51 0.76
C ALA A 50 -8.39 -1.99 0.52
N TYR A 51 -9.34 -2.90 0.39
CA TYR A 51 -10.75 -2.54 0.24
C TYR A 51 -11.29 -1.87 1.49
N GLU A 52 -11.07 -2.47 2.67
CA GLU A 52 -11.64 -1.97 3.93
C GLU A 52 -11.04 -0.63 4.34
N GLU A 53 -9.73 -0.47 4.22
CA GLU A 53 -9.03 0.73 4.69
C GLU A 53 -8.98 1.86 3.66
N ALA A 54 -8.87 1.53 2.38
CA ALA A 54 -8.63 2.52 1.34
C ALA A 54 -9.69 2.57 0.24
N GLY A 55 -10.62 1.62 0.21
CA GLY A 55 -11.68 1.61 -0.79
C GLY A 55 -11.16 1.40 -2.21
N ILE A 56 -10.15 0.57 -2.37
CA ILE A 56 -9.54 0.32 -3.67
C ILE A 56 -9.68 -1.14 -4.07
N ILE A 57 -9.81 -1.36 -5.38
CA ILE A 57 -9.95 -2.67 -5.99
C ILE A 57 -8.96 -2.74 -7.15
N GLY A 58 -8.26 -3.86 -7.27
CA GLY A 58 -7.27 -4.04 -8.32
C GLY A 58 -6.61 -5.40 -8.24
N SER A 59 -5.43 -5.51 -8.83
CA SER A 59 -4.68 -6.76 -8.85
C SER A 59 -3.30 -6.60 -8.20
N VAL A 60 -2.84 -7.64 -7.52
CA VAL A 60 -1.53 -7.63 -6.85
C VAL A 60 -0.53 -8.45 -7.63
N MET A 61 0.73 -8.02 -7.55
CA MET A 61 1.87 -8.79 -8.08
C MET A 61 2.17 -9.95 -7.14
N ASP A 62 2.84 -10.99 -7.67
CA ASP A 62 3.17 -12.17 -6.87
C ASP A 62 4.27 -11.92 -5.84
N GLN A 63 5.21 -11.04 -6.17
CA GLN A 63 6.34 -10.77 -5.29
C GLN A 63 5.99 -9.70 -4.27
N LYS A 64 6.19 -10.04 -2.99
CA LYS A 64 5.98 -9.09 -1.90
C LYS A 64 7.29 -8.43 -1.51
N ILE A 65 7.16 -7.28 -0.86
CA ILE A 65 8.27 -6.55 -0.27
C ILE A 65 8.10 -6.64 1.24
N SER A 66 9.10 -7.20 1.93
CA SER A 66 9.05 -7.40 3.38
C SER A 66 9.90 -6.37 4.09
N ALA A 67 9.45 -5.94 5.25
CA ALA A 67 10.20 -4.99 6.09
C ALA A 67 9.79 -5.15 7.54
N LYS A 68 10.68 -4.72 8.45
CA LYS A 68 10.35 -4.56 9.87
C LYS A 68 10.00 -3.11 10.11
N ILE A 69 8.80 -2.87 10.64
CA ILE A 69 8.32 -1.53 10.96
C ILE A 69 7.88 -1.53 12.41
N LYS A 70 8.53 -0.71 13.23
CA LYS A 70 8.29 -0.65 14.68
C LYS A 70 8.41 -2.04 15.34
N GLY A 71 9.39 -2.81 14.90
CA GLY A 71 9.64 -4.15 15.44
C GLY A 71 8.69 -5.23 14.94
N LYS A 72 7.75 -4.90 14.06
CA LYS A 72 6.80 -5.87 13.50
C LYS A 72 7.17 -6.23 12.08
N GLN A 73 7.14 -7.52 11.79
CA GLN A 73 7.36 -7.99 10.43
C GLN A 73 6.13 -7.68 9.59
N MET A 74 6.34 -7.05 8.44
CA MET A 74 5.26 -6.69 7.51
C MET A 74 5.66 -7.06 6.10
N ALA A 75 4.67 -7.40 5.28
CA ALA A 75 4.86 -7.69 3.87
C ALA A 75 3.81 -6.98 3.05
N PHE A 76 4.22 -6.39 1.93
CA PHE A 76 3.34 -5.62 1.07
C PHE A 76 3.45 -6.10 -0.36
N TYR A 77 2.31 -6.28 -1.01
CA TYR A 77 2.24 -6.63 -2.43
C TYR A 77 1.99 -5.36 -3.23
N PRO A 78 2.79 -5.08 -4.27
CA PRO A 78 2.44 -4.01 -5.20
C PRO A 78 1.07 -4.29 -5.81
N MET A 79 0.20 -3.29 -5.81
CA MET A 79 -1.18 -3.44 -6.26
C MET A 79 -1.51 -2.37 -7.29
N GLU A 80 -1.84 -2.80 -8.51
CA GLU A 80 -2.38 -1.88 -9.51
C GLU A 80 -3.83 -1.58 -9.19
N VAL A 81 -4.12 -0.31 -8.92
CA VAL A 81 -5.48 0.12 -8.57
C VAL A 81 -6.28 0.32 -9.85
N LYS A 82 -7.40 -0.39 -9.95
CA LYS A 82 -8.29 -0.32 -11.10
C LYS A 82 -9.56 0.46 -10.82
N ASN A 83 -10.04 0.41 -9.59
CA ASN A 83 -11.21 1.17 -9.15
C ASN A 83 -10.96 1.79 -7.78
N GLU A 84 -11.44 2.99 -7.61
CA GLU A 84 -11.35 3.76 -6.38
C GLU A 84 -12.76 4.15 -5.98
N LEU A 85 -13.23 3.59 -4.85
CA LEU A 85 -14.60 3.80 -4.41
C LEU A 85 -14.75 5.12 -3.65
N ALA A 86 -15.85 5.82 -3.87
CA ALA A 86 -16.13 7.07 -3.16
C ALA A 86 -16.44 6.82 -1.68
N VAL A 87 -17.09 5.70 -1.38
CA VAL A 87 -17.43 5.30 0.00
C VAL A 87 -16.94 3.87 0.19
N TRP A 88 -16.28 3.63 1.32
CA TRP A 88 -15.74 2.30 1.63
C TRP A 88 -15.89 2.04 3.14
N PRO A 89 -15.65 0.79 3.62
CA PRO A 89 -15.97 0.45 5.02
C PRO A 89 -15.42 1.40 6.07
N GLU A 90 -14.18 1.85 5.94
CA GLU A 90 -13.56 2.72 6.95
C GLU A 90 -13.48 4.19 6.52
N SER A 91 -14.27 4.59 5.51
CA SER A 91 -14.20 5.95 4.96
C SER A 91 -14.60 7.04 5.94
N LYS A 92 -15.35 6.71 7.00
CA LYS A 92 -15.77 7.71 7.98
C LYS A 92 -14.64 8.27 8.82
N TRP A 93 -13.56 7.48 9.00
CA TRP A 93 -12.47 7.91 9.85
C TRP A 93 -11.10 7.85 9.20
N ARG A 94 -10.98 7.29 7.99
CA ARG A 94 -9.73 7.27 7.24
C ARG A 94 -9.77 8.28 6.11
N GLN A 95 -8.61 8.90 5.89
CA GLN A 95 -8.34 9.69 4.69
C GLN A 95 -7.38 8.91 3.81
N ARG A 96 -7.43 9.17 2.52
CA ARG A 96 -6.49 8.58 1.55
C ARG A 96 -5.97 9.68 0.64
N LYS A 97 -4.75 9.47 0.11
CA LYS A 97 -4.11 10.46 -0.71
C LYS A 97 -3.16 9.79 -1.70
N TRP A 98 -3.19 10.22 -2.93
CA TRP A 98 -2.21 9.83 -3.93
C TRP A 98 -0.99 10.72 -3.82
N ILE A 99 0.21 10.12 -3.76
CA ILE A 99 1.47 10.86 -3.69
C ILE A 99 2.47 10.25 -4.68
N ARG A 100 3.45 11.06 -5.07
CA ARG A 100 4.60 10.58 -5.82
C ARG A 100 5.66 10.09 -4.85
N SER A 101 6.58 9.22 -5.32
CA SER A 101 7.59 8.66 -4.43
C SER A 101 8.50 9.75 -3.82
N ASN A 102 8.77 10.84 -4.55
CA ASN A 102 9.57 11.95 -4.03
C ASN A 102 8.84 12.78 -2.97
N GLU A 103 7.53 12.58 -2.80
CA GLU A 103 6.76 13.24 -1.74
C GLU A 103 6.66 12.38 -0.48
N ALA A 104 7.15 11.15 -0.52
CA ALA A 104 7.01 10.22 0.60
C ALA A 104 7.57 10.77 1.91
N LYS A 105 8.68 11.50 1.84
CA LYS A 105 9.32 12.10 3.01
C LYS A 105 8.43 13.13 3.72
N ASP A 106 7.48 13.73 2.99
CA ASP A 106 6.60 14.75 3.54
C ASP A 106 5.41 14.15 4.31
N TYR A 107 5.09 12.88 4.04
CA TYR A 107 3.92 12.22 4.62
C TYR A 107 4.27 11.02 5.48
N LEU A 108 5.23 10.20 5.06
CA LEU A 108 5.56 8.96 5.76
C LEU A 108 6.69 9.19 6.76
N ASN A 109 6.38 9.06 8.04
CA ASN A 109 7.35 9.29 9.11
C ASN A 109 8.38 8.18 9.26
N HIS A 110 8.04 6.98 8.81
CA HIS A 110 8.93 5.82 8.93
C HIS A 110 9.79 5.63 7.69
N GLY A 111 11.11 5.57 7.90
CA GLY A 111 12.06 5.32 6.83
C GLY A 111 11.81 4.00 6.12
N SER A 112 11.38 2.98 6.86
CA SER A 112 11.05 1.67 6.25
C SER A 112 9.91 1.76 5.25
N LEU A 113 8.88 2.58 5.54
CA LEU A 113 7.77 2.79 4.60
C LEU A 113 8.24 3.52 3.34
N ARG A 114 9.08 4.53 3.51
CA ARG A 114 9.66 5.24 2.37
C ARG A 114 10.48 4.31 1.48
N SER A 115 11.27 3.43 2.10
CA SER A 115 12.07 2.44 1.38
C SER A 115 11.21 1.46 0.60
N ILE A 116 10.06 1.06 1.16
CA ILE A 116 9.11 0.19 0.47
C ILE A 116 8.58 0.85 -0.80
N LEU A 117 8.25 2.13 -0.75
CA LEU A 117 7.80 2.87 -1.93
C LEU A 117 8.91 2.96 -2.98
N GLU A 118 10.14 3.24 -2.56
CA GLU A 118 11.28 3.30 -3.47
C GLU A 118 11.54 1.96 -4.13
N GLU A 119 11.51 0.88 -3.36
CA GLU A 119 11.73 -0.47 -3.88
C GLU A 119 10.62 -0.87 -4.85
N THR A 120 9.37 -0.54 -4.52
CA THR A 120 8.25 -0.80 -5.41
C THR A 120 8.39 -0.03 -6.70
N SER A 121 8.74 1.26 -6.62
CA SER A 121 8.97 2.10 -7.79
C SER A 121 10.03 1.49 -8.71
N ALA A 122 11.15 1.06 -8.14
CA ALA A 122 12.22 0.43 -8.91
C ALA A 122 11.76 -0.85 -9.62
N LYS A 123 11.00 -1.70 -8.92
CA LYS A 123 10.45 -2.93 -9.51
C LYS A 123 9.49 -2.65 -10.65
N LEU A 124 8.61 -1.68 -10.47
CA LEU A 124 7.63 -1.33 -11.50
C LEU A 124 8.31 -0.76 -12.75
N LEU A 125 9.29 0.11 -12.56
CA LEU A 125 10.00 0.72 -13.68
C LEU A 125 10.86 -0.28 -14.46
N GLN A 126 11.37 -1.31 -13.80
CA GLN A 126 12.12 -2.39 -14.46
C GLN A 126 11.23 -3.25 -15.37
N SER A 127 9.92 -3.25 -15.13
CA SER A 127 8.98 -4.03 -15.93
C SER A 127 8.63 -3.36 -17.26
N PHE A 128 9.11 -2.14 -17.50
CA PHE A 128 8.87 -1.37 -18.72
C PHE A 128 10.12 -1.34 -19.58
N PRO A 129 9.96 -1.66 -20.88
CA PRO A 129 11.06 -1.48 -21.81
C PRO A 129 11.44 -0.02 -21.99
#